data_653bbd0bfb2090f3ce0349efb72f7c38
#
_entry.id   653bbd0bfb2090f3ce0349efb72f7c38
#
_cell.length_a   1.000
_cell.length_b   1.000
_cell.length_c   1.000
_cell.angle_alpha   90.00
_cell.angle_beta   90.00
_cell.angle_gamma   90.00
#
_symmetry.space_group_name_H-M   'P 1'
#
loop_
_entity.id
_entity.type
_entity.pdbx_description
1 polymer ?
#
loop_
_entity_poly.entity_id
_entity_poly.type
_entity_poly.pdbx_seq_one_letter_code
_entity_poly.pdbx_strand_id
1 'polypeptide(L)'
;LWWSIGLVLAVFFVLAYEFINGFHDTANAVATVIYTKAMPAHTAVVASGLFNFAGVMMGGLGVAYAIVHLLPIDLLLGMDSTQGLIMVFSLLFSAIVWNLGTWYFGIPASSSHTLIGSILGVGGAYALISDQPLNEGINVGKAIDIMLSLIISPTVGFIIAALLLFAMKRVWLGSKIHKTPEERLLVDGKKHPPFWARVTLICSAMGVSFVHGSNDGQKGIGLVMLVLICMAPAYFALDIDRKSTP
;
A
#
# COMPACT_ATOMS: atom_id res chain seq x y z
N LEU A 1 32.63 4.67 -4.76
CA LEU A 1 32.22 5.25 -3.47
C LEU A 1 30.89 6.01 -3.60
N TRP A 2 30.78 6.98 -4.50
CA TRP A 2 29.54 7.78 -4.69
C TRP A 2 28.33 6.92 -5.08
N TRP A 3 28.52 5.95 -5.94
CA TRP A 3 27.49 5.02 -6.36
C TRP A 3 26.96 4.19 -5.17
N SER A 4 27.85 3.65 -4.31
CA SER A 4 27.46 2.90 -3.14
C SER A 4 26.70 3.74 -2.12
N ILE A 5 27.08 5.01 -1.94
CA ILE A 5 26.38 5.95 -1.08
C ILE A 5 24.98 6.24 -1.64
N GLY A 6 24.87 6.48 -2.95
CA GLY A 6 23.58 6.70 -3.61
C GLY A 6 22.62 5.52 -3.43
N LEU A 7 23.11 4.29 -3.61
CA LEU A 7 22.33 3.08 -3.40
C LEU A 7 21.84 2.94 -1.95
N VAL A 8 22.73 3.11 -0.97
CA VAL A 8 22.38 3.04 0.46
C VAL A 8 21.33 4.10 0.81
N LEU A 9 21.49 5.33 0.32
CA LEU A 9 20.51 6.40 0.52
C LEU A 9 19.16 6.06 -0.14
N ALA A 10 19.15 5.55 -1.37
CA ALA A 10 17.91 5.17 -2.04
C ALA A 10 17.16 4.07 -1.29
N VAL A 11 17.86 3.03 -0.83
CA VAL A 11 17.27 1.98 0.00
C VAL A 11 16.76 2.55 1.32
N PHE A 12 17.49 3.46 1.96
CA PHE A 12 17.03 4.14 3.17
C PHE A 12 15.73 4.92 2.92
N PHE A 13 15.61 5.64 1.79
CA PHE A 13 14.38 6.34 1.43
C PHE A 13 13.21 5.38 1.16
N VAL A 14 13.47 4.21 0.55
CA VAL A 14 12.44 3.17 0.39
C VAL A 14 11.97 2.68 1.77
N LEU A 15 12.89 2.39 2.68
CA LEU A 15 12.53 1.97 4.05
C LEU A 15 11.78 3.07 4.81
N ALA A 16 12.15 4.34 4.63
CA ALA A 16 11.44 5.47 5.21
C ALA A 16 10.01 5.58 4.63
N TYR A 17 9.85 5.41 3.33
CA TYR A 17 8.53 5.36 2.69
C TYR A 17 7.67 4.23 3.26
N GLU A 18 8.21 3.02 3.38
CA GLU A 18 7.50 1.86 3.93
C GLU A 18 7.13 2.04 5.41
N PHE A 19 8.02 2.65 6.19
CA PHE A 19 7.73 2.99 7.58
C PHE A 19 6.55 3.97 7.69
N ILE A 20 6.54 5.03 6.85
CA ILE A 20 5.46 6.00 6.80
C ILE A 20 4.15 5.34 6.35
N ASN A 21 4.20 4.49 5.31
CA ASN A 21 3.08 3.71 4.84
C ASN A 21 2.50 2.82 5.96
N GLY A 22 3.35 2.12 6.69
CA GLY A 22 2.95 1.23 7.77
C GLY A 22 2.18 1.94 8.89
N PHE A 23 2.66 3.06 9.41
CA PHE A 23 1.96 3.75 10.48
C PHE A 23 0.71 4.51 9.98
N HIS A 24 0.74 5.01 8.75
CA HIS A 24 -0.40 5.71 8.14
C HIS A 24 -1.60 4.77 7.98
N ASP A 25 -1.37 3.54 7.52
CA ASP A 25 -2.43 2.61 7.15
C ASP A 25 -2.83 1.63 8.26
N THR A 26 -2.03 1.48 9.33
CA THR A 26 -2.37 0.60 10.48
C THR A 26 -3.72 0.96 11.09
N ALA A 27 -4.06 2.25 11.17
CA ALA A 27 -5.33 2.72 11.72
C ALA A 27 -6.55 2.09 11.03
N ASN A 28 -6.50 1.90 9.72
CA ASN A 28 -7.58 1.34 8.92
C ASN A 28 -7.90 -0.12 9.33
N ALA A 29 -6.88 -0.90 9.68
CA ALA A 29 -7.05 -2.28 10.08
C ALA A 29 -7.57 -2.43 11.53
N VAL A 30 -7.12 -1.57 12.46
CA VAL A 30 -7.38 -1.75 13.89
C VAL A 30 -8.47 -0.85 14.47
N ALA A 31 -8.93 0.18 13.75
CA ALA A 31 -9.91 1.14 14.24
C ALA A 31 -11.17 0.46 14.79
N THR A 32 -11.73 -0.50 14.05
CA THR A 32 -12.97 -1.19 14.44
C THR A 32 -12.83 -1.95 15.75
N VAL A 33 -11.74 -2.67 15.98
CA VAL A 33 -11.52 -3.45 17.22
C VAL A 33 -11.21 -2.56 18.42
N ILE A 34 -10.62 -1.39 18.19
CA ILE A 34 -10.34 -0.40 19.24
C ILE A 34 -11.62 0.34 19.65
N TYR A 35 -12.37 0.88 18.69
CA TYR A 35 -13.60 1.64 18.96
C TYR A 35 -14.70 0.78 19.58
N THR A 36 -14.82 -0.47 19.15
CA THR A 36 -15.80 -1.41 19.73
C THR A 36 -15.36 -2.00 21.08
N LYS A 37 -14.15 -1.66 21.56
CA LYS A 37 -13.53 -2.26 22.75
C LYS A 37 -13.40 -3.79 22.66
N ALA A 38 -13.31 -4.33 21.45
CA ALA A 38 -13.09 -5.76 21.24
C ALA A 38 -11.67 -6.18 21.68
N MET A 39 -10.67 -5.27 21.51
CA MET A 39 -9.28 -5.49 21.89
C MET A 39 -8.66 -4.18 22.40
N PRO A 40 -7.72 -4.22 23.39
CA PRO A 40 -6.97 -3.06 23.79
C PRO A 40 -6.13 -2.51 22.61
N ALA A 41 -5.99 -1.17 22.52
CA ALA A 41 -5.31 -0.54 21.40
C ALA A 41 -3.87 -1.04 21.19
N HIS A 42 -3.09 -1.14 22.26
CA HIS A 42 -1.71 -1.65 22.19
C HIS A 42 -1.65 -3.07 21.61
N THR A 43 -2.48 -3.98 22.09
CA THR A 43 -2.54 -5.37 21.61
C THR A 43 -3.00 -5.43 20.15
N ALA A 44 -3.97 -4.58 19.77
CA ALA A 44 -4.47 -4.51 18.40
C ALA A 44 -3.38 -4.09 17.42
N VAL A 45 -2.58 -3.06 17.76
CA VAL A 45 -1.48 -2.57 16.92
C VAL A 45 -0.37 -3.62 16.79
N VAL A 46 0.05 -4.24 17.90
CA VAL A 46 1.10 -5.28 17.87
C VAL A 46 0.63 -6.49 17.06
N ALA A 47 -0.58 -6.98 17.29
CA ALA A 47 -1.14 -8.09 16.53
C ALA A 47 -1.28 -7.74 15.04
N SER A 48 -1.76 -6.54 14.70
CA SER A 48 -1.81 -6.06 13.33
C SER A 48 -0.44 -6.09 12.66
N GLY A 49 0.61 -5.62 13.34
CA GLY A 49 1.98 -5.65 12.82
C GLY A 49 2.48 -7.08 12.54
N LEU A 50 2.19 -8.03 13.43
CA LEU A 50 2.55 -9.44 13.23
C LEU A 50 1.82 -10.07 12.03
N PHE A 51 0.51 -9.81 11.89
CA PHE A 51 -0.25 -10.31 10.75
C PHE A 51 0.12 -9.62 9.44
N ASN A 52 0.44 -8.33 9.48
CA ASN A 52 0.97 -7.59 8.32
C ASN A 52 2.30 -8.20 7.87
N PHE A 53 3.24 -8.44 8.79
CA PHE A 53 4.51 -9.10 8.49
C PHE A 53 4.30 -10.50 7.87
N ALA A 54 3.41 -11.31 8.45
CA ALA A 54 3.06 -12.61 7.88
C ALA A 54 2.49 -12.48 6.46
N GLY A 55 1.67 -11.46 6.22
CA GLY A 55 1.15 -11.13 4.88
C GLY A 55 2.26 -10.82 3.88
N VAL A 56 3.26 -10.01 4.26
CA VAL A 56 4.43 -9.72 3.42
C VAL A 56 5.19 -11.00 3.05
N MET A 57 5.42 -11.86 4.04
CA MET A 57 6.19 -13.10 3.85
C MET A 57 5.47 -14.14 2.99
N MET A 58 4.13 -14.15 3.02
CA MET A 58 3.30 -15.12 2.29
C MET A 58 2.68 -14.55 1.02
N GLY A 59 2.78 -13.24 0.81
CA GLY A 59 2.31 -12.56 -0.40
C GLY A 59 3.14 -12.95 -1.64
N GLY A 60 2.52 -12.84 -2.82
CA GLY A 60 3.25 -13.01 -4.08
C GLY A 60 4.05 -11.75 -4.46
N LEU A 61 4.59 -11.70 -5.67
CA LEU A 61 5.34 -10.55 -6.20
C LEU A 61 4.57 -9.74 -7.25
N GLY A 62 3.28 -10.02 -7.44
CA GLY A 62 2.48 -9.41 -8.51
C GLY A 62 2.42 -7.89 -8.46
N VAL A 63 2.24 -7.31 -7.27
CA VAL A 63 2.22 -5.84 -7.08
C VAL A 63 3.62 -5.25 -7.27
N ALA A 64 4.67 -5.94 -6.81
CA ALA A 64 6.05 -5.49 -7.02
C ALA A 64 6.40 -5.38 -8.51
N TYR A 65 6.08 -6.39 -9.29
CA TYR A 65 6.25 -6.36 -10.75
C TYR A 65 5.37 -5.29 -11.41
N ALA A 66 4.14 -5.10 -10.96
CA ALA A 66 3.26 -4.07 -11.52
C ALA A 66 3.85 -2.67 -11.34
N ILE A 67 4.50 -2.38 -10.21
CA ILE A 67 5.17 -1.12 -9.94
C ILE A 67 6.34 -0.90 -10.90
N VAL A 68 7.20 -1.90 -11.06
CA VAL A 68 8.36 -1.82 -11.97
C VAL A 68 7.91 -1.58 -13.42
N HIS A 69 6.84 -2.24 -13.85
CA HIS A 69 6.33 -2.12 -15.23
C HIS A 69 5.50 -0.85 -15.51
N LEU A 70 5.31 0.04 -14.52
CA LEU A 70 4.72 1.36 -14.77
C LEU A 70 5.62 2.27 -15.60
N LEU A 71 6.93 2.09 -15.47
CA LEU A 71 7.91 2.76 -16.32
C LEU A 71 8.28 1.83 -17.49
N PRO A 72 8.51 2.37 -18.70
CA PRO A 72 8.98 1.57 -19.82
C PRO A 72 10.35 0.93 -19.51
N ILE A 73 10.53 -0.33 -19.89
CA ILE A 73 11.79 -1.05 -19.65
C ILE A 73 12.93 -0.38 -20.40
N ASP A 74 12.68 0.05 -21.64
CA ASP A 74 13.67 0.75 -22.47
C ASP A 74 14.17 2.03 -21.81
N LEU A 75 13.27 2.76 -21.13
CA LEU A 75 13.62 3.91 -20.33
C LEU A 75 14.58 3.52 -19.19
N LEU A 76 14.22 2.48 -18.42
CA LEU A 76 15.00 2.03 -17.26
C LEU A 76 16.39 1.52 -17.65
N LEU A 77 16.52 0.87 -18.81
CA LEU A 77 17.78 0.35 -19.33
C LEU A 77 18.62 1.39 -20.06
N GLY A 78 17.99 2.41 -20.65
CA GLY A 78 18.62 3.46 -21.42
C GLY A 78 19.18 4.62 -20.60
N MET A 79 18.76 4.75 -19.34
CA MET A 79 19.22 5.81 -18.44
C MET A 79 20.64 5.54 -17.91
N ASP A 80 21.41 6.61 -17.75
CA ASP A 80 22.60 6.52 -16.92
C ASP A 80 22.25 6.42 -15.43
N SER A 81 23.20 5.94 -14.63
CA SER A 81 22.98 5.73 -13.18
C SER A 81 22.60 7.02 -12.43
N THR A 82 22.99 8.20 -12.93
CA THR A 82 22.66 9.49 -12.33
C THR A 82 21.22 9.87 -12.60
N GLN A 83 20.75 9.70 -13.82
CA GLN A 83 19.37 9.95 -14.21
C GLN A 83 18.41 9.00 -13.46
N GLY A 84 18.73 7.71 -13.41
CA GLY A 84 17.98 6.73 -12.65
C GLY A 84 17.88 7.07 -11.16
N LEU A 85 18.99 7.52 -10.58
CA LEU A 85 19.04 7.94 -9.19
C LEU A 85 18.16 9.18 -8.94
N ILE A 86 18.21 10.18 -9.80
CA ILE A 86 17.37 11.38 -9.71
C ILE A 86 15.88 11.00 -9.80
N MET A 87 15.51 10.13 -10.73
CA MET A 87 14.12 9.67 -10.87
C MET A 87 13.64 8.95 -9.61
N VAL A 88 14.41 8.00 -9.08
CA VAL A 88 14.08 7.26 -7.87
C VAL A 88 13.91 8.19 -6.66
N PHE A 89 14.85 9.12 -6.45
CA PHE A 89 14.72 10.08 -5.35
C PHE A 89 13.52 11.02 -5.53
N SER A 90 13.24 11.47 -6.76
CA SER A 90 12.11 12.33 -7.03
C SER A 90 10.78 11.66 -6.72
N LEU A 91 10.59 10.40 -7.14
CA LEU A 91 9.36 9.67 -6.85
C LEU A 91 9.20 9.36 -5.35
N LEU A 92 10.28 8.91 -4.68
CA LEU A 92 10.24 8.61 -3.26
C LEU A 92 9.99 9.86 -2.42
N PHE A 93 10.69 10.96 -2.73
CA PHE A 93 10.51 12.23 -2.05
C PHE A 93 9.09 12.76 -2.22
N SER A 94 8.54 12.72 -3.43
CA SER A 94 7.15 13.14 -3.71
C SER A 94 6.15 12.31 -2.92
N ALA A 95 6.32 10.99 -2.88
CA ALA A 95 5.44 10.08 -2.15
C ALA A 95 5.53 10.29 -0.65
N ILE A 96 6.73 10.46 -0.09
CA ILE A 96 6.95 10.72 1.33
C ILE A 96 6.33 12.05 1.75
N VAL A 97 6.60 13.13 1.00
CA VAL A 97 6.07 14.47 1.32
C VAL A 97 4.55 14.46 1.28
N TRP A 98 3.95 13.81 0.28
CA TRP A 98 2.49 13.71 0.19
C TRP A 98 1.89 12.92 1.36
N ASN A 99 2.43 11.74 1.67
CA ASN A 99 1.92 10.91 2.76
C ASN A 99 2.09 11.59 4.13
N LEU A 100 3.24 12.20 4.39
CA LEU A 100 3.45 12.96 5.64
C LEU A 100 2.56 14.21 5.70
N GLY A 101 2.40 14.92 4.60
CA GLY A 101 1.54 16.10 4.53
C GLY A 101 0.08 15.75 4.80
N THR A 102 -0.46 14.74 4.13
CA THR A 102 -1.85 14.30 4.34
C THR A 102 -2.05 13.76 5.75
N TRP A 103 -1.08 13.03 6.31
CA TRP A 103 -1.14 12.59 7.69
C TRP A 103 -1.14 13.77 8.66
N TYR A 104 -0.24 14.75 8.48
CA TYR A 104 -0.14 15.93 9.35
C TYR A 104 -1.43 16.76 9.36
N PHE A 105 -2.06 16.94 8.20
CA PHE A 105 -3.31 17.69 8.08
C PHE A 105 -4.56 16.85 8.36
N GLY A 106 -4.42 15.56 8.68
CA GLY A 106 -5.56 14.67 8.93
C GLY A 106 -6.43 14.42 7.69
N ILE A 107 -5.86 14.54 6.50
CA ILE A 107 -6.56 14.31 5.22
C ILE A 107 -6.45 12.81 4.89
N PRO A 108 -7.58 12.10 4.69
CA PRO A 108 -7.53 10.71 4.28
C PRO A 108 -6.88 10.59 2.90
N ALA A 109 -5.86 9.75 2.78
CA ALA A 109 -5.13 9.51 1.56
C ALA A 109 -4.85 8.02 1.36
N SER A 110 -4.62 7.62 0.12
CA SER A 110 -4.21 6.26 -0.24
C SER A 110 -2.74 6.26 -0.61
N SER A 111 -1.94 5.52 0.13
CA SER A 111 -0.51 5.34 -0.15
C SER A 111 -0.25 4.71 -1.53
N SER A 112 -1.16 3.84 -2.00
CA SER A 112 -1.10 3.27 -3.36
C SER A 112 -1.28 4.33 -4.44
N HIS A 113 -2.31 5.18 -4.30
CA HIS A 113 -2.52 6.29 -5.26
C HIS A 113 -1.36 7.28 -5.24
N THR A 114 -0.82 7.57 -4.06
CA THR A 114 0.34 8.44 -3.90
C THR A 114 1.56 7.89 -4.62
N LEU A 115 1.88 6.62 -4.41
CA LEU A 115 3.04 5.98 -5.06
C LEU A 115 2.88 5.94 -6.57
N ILE A 116 1.74 5.47 -7.07
CA ILE A 116 1.46 5.39 -8.50
C ILE A 116 1.49 6.78 -9.13
N GLY A 117 0.87 7.76 -8.49
CA GLY A 117 0.91 9.16 -8.94
C GLY A 117 2.32 9.73 -9.00
N SER A 118 3.18 9.39 -8.02
CA SER A 118 4.60 9.80 -8.01
C SER A 118 5.38 9.17 -9.17
N ILE A 119 5.18 7.89 -9.46
CA ILE A 119 5.83 7.19 -10.58
C ILE A 119 5.38 7.80 -11.92
N LEU A 120 4.07 7.95 -12.11
CA LEU A 120 3.52 8.56 -13.33
C LEU A 120 3.95 10.02 -13.50
N GLY A 121 4.01 10.79 -12.40
CA GLY A 121 4.47 12.16 -12.40
C GLY A 121 5.93 12.30 -12.82
N VAL A 122 6.80 11.45 -12.30
CA VAL A 122 8.23 11.47 -12.66
C VAL A 122 8.45 10.96 -14.08
N GLY A 123 7.76 9.89 -14.51
CA GLY A 123 7.83 9.40 -15.89
C GLY A 123 7.34 10.44 -16.90
N GLY A 124 6.21 11.11 -16.60
CA GLY A 124 5.67 12.18 -17.41
C GLY A 124 6.60 13.40 -17.49
N ALA A 125 7.20 13.79 -16.36
CA ALA A 125 8.19 14.87 -16.32
C ALA A 125 9.43 14.53 -17.15
N TYR A 126 9.90 13.28 -17.09
CA TYR A 126 11.00 12.84 -17.94
C TYR A 126 10.65 12.99 -19.42
N ALA A 127 9.49 12.52 -19.87
CA ALA A 127 9.06 12.65 -21.26
C ALA A 127 9.01 14.13 -21.70
N LEU A 128 8.49 15.02 -20.86
CA LEU A 128 8.41 16.45 -21.14
C LEU A 128 9.80 17.12 -21.23
N ILE A 129 10.71 16.80 -20.30
CA ILE A 129 12.05 17.40 -20.25
C ILE A 129 12.92 16.90 -21.40
N SER A 130 12.74 15.64 -21.81
CA SER A 130 13.50 15.00 -22.89
C SER A 130 12.88 15.23 -24.28
N ASP A 131 11.80 16.00 -24.37
CA ASP A 131 11.03 16.22 -25.61
C ASP A 131 10.63 14.92 -26.32
N GLN A 132 10.25 13.92 -25.48
CA GLN A 132 9.83 12.60 -25.93
C GLN A 132 8.31 12.44 -25.80
N PRO A 133 7.67 11.58 -26.59
CA PRO A 133 6.26 11.26 -26.42
C PRO A 133 6.02 10.59 -25.07
N LEU A 134 4.81 10.75 -24.52
CA LEU A 134 4.45 10.30 -23.18
C LEU A 134 4.65 8.79 -22.94
N ASN A 135 4.47 7.99 -23.97
CA ASN A 135 4.68 6.54 -23.92
C ASN A 135 6.15 6.12 -23.75
N GLU A 136 7.10 7.01 -23.97
CA GLU A 136 8.51 6.78 -23.66
C GLU A 136 8.84 7.02 -22.17
N GLY A 137 8.03 7.83 -21.49
CA GLY A 137 8.18 8.09 -20.05
C GLY A 137 7.27 7.22 -19.17
N ILE A 138 6.15 6.75 -19.70
CA ILE A 138 5.12 6.02 -18.96
C ILE A 138 4.61 4.84 -19.79
N ASN A 139 4.50 3.67 -19.18
CA ASN A 139 3.72 2.57 -19.77
C ASN A 139 2.22 2.87 -19.64
N VAL A 140 1.66 3.55 -20.63
CA VAL A 140 0.27 4.03 -20.63
C VAL A 140 -0.73 2.88 -20.46
N GLY A 141 -0.52 1.74 -21.14
CA GLY A 141 -1.38 0.57 -21.01
C GLY A 141 -1.43 0.07 -19.57
N LYS A 142 -0.28 -0.10 -18.95
CA LYS A 142 -0.17 -0.55 -17.56
C LYS A 142 -0.73 0.48 -16.59
N ALA A 143 -0.53 1.77 -16.86
CA ALA A 143 -1.09 2.85 -16.05
C ALA A 143 -2.62 2.81 -16.05
N ILE A 144 -3.24 2.59 -17.21
CA ILE A 144 -4.72 2.46 -17.34
C ILE A 144 -5.21 1.24 -16.55
N ASP A 145 -4.58 0.08 -16.69
CA ASP A 145 -4.97 -1.14 -15.97
C ASP A 145 -4.96 -0.92 -14.45
N ILE A 146 -3.92 -0.28 -13.94
CA ILE A 146 -3.78 0.01 -12.52
C ILE A 146 -4.80 1.05 -12.07
N MET A 147 -4.99 2.13 -12.83
CA MET A 147 -6.00 3.14 -12.51
C MET A 147 -7.42 2.56 -12.49
N LEU A 148 -7.76 1.68 -13.42
CA LEU A 148 -9.03 0.98 -13.41
C LEU A 148 -9.18 0.09 -12.17
N SER A 149 -8.14 -0.65 -11.78
CA SER A 149 -8.18 -1.48 -10.58
C SER A 149 -8.37 -0.66 -9.30
N LEU A 150 -7.76 0.54 -9.23
CA LEU A 150 -7.91 1.47 -8.11
C LEU A 150 -9.33 2.07 -7.98
N ILE A 151 -10.10 2.10 -9.05
CA ILE A 151 -11.51 2.53 -9.06
C ILE A 151 -12.44 1.35 -8.77
N ILE A 152 -12.21 0.23 -9.44
CA ILE A 152 -13.09 -0.95 -9.35
C ILE A 152 -13.02 -1.57 -7.95
N SER A 153 -11.81 -1.73 -7.39
CA SER A 153 -11.62 -2.39 -6.11
C SER A 153 -12.36 -1.71 -4.94
N PRO A 154 -12.25 -0.40 -4.68
CA PRO A 154 -13.02 0.26 -3.62
C PRO A 154 -14.52 0.29 -3.92
N THR A 155 -14.92 0.37 -5.19
CA THR A 155 -16.34 0.33 -5.58
C THR A 155 -16.97 -1.02 -5.22
N VAL A 156 -16.31 -2.12 -5.58
CA VAL A 156 -16.76 -3.47 -5.23
C VAL A 156 -16.76 -3.66 -3.71
N GLY A 157 -15.70 -3.21 -3.03
CA GLY A 157 -15.61 -3.26 -1.57
C GLY A 157 -16.76 -2.51 -0.89
N PHE A 158 -17.09 -1.30 -1.38
CA PHE A 158 -18.20 -0.50 -0.88
C PHE A 158 -19.54 -1.21 -1.07
N ILE A 159 -19.80 -1.75 -2.26
CA ILE A 159 -21.05 -2.47 -2.55
C ILE A 159 -21.20 -3.68 -1.63
N ILE A 160 -20.16 -4.51 -1.49
CA ILE A 160 -20.19 -5.69 -0.61
C ILE A 160 -20.41 -5.28 0.84
N ALA A 161 -19.70 -4.26 1.34
CA ALA A 161 -19.85 -3.78 2.71
C ALA A 161 -21.28 -3.23 2.97
N ALA A 162 -21.84 -2.49 2.02
CA ALA A 162 -23.22 -1.97 2.11
C ALA A 162 -24.25 -3.10 2.15
N LEU A 163 -24.10 -4.12 1.29
CA LEU A 163 -24.97 -5.30 1.27
C LEU A 163 -24.88 -6.10 2.58
N LEU A 164 -23.67 -6.32 3.09
CA LEU A 164 -23.47 -6.99 4.38
C LEU A 164 -24.08 -6.21 5.53
N LEU A 165 -23.89 -4.89 5.57
CA LEU A 165 -24.49 -4.04 6.60
C LEU A 165 -26.02 -4.08 6.56
N PHE A 166 -26.61 -4.02 5.35
CA PHE A 166 -28.05 -4.14 5.16
C PHE A 166 -28.56 -5.51 5.63
N ALA A 167 -27.91 -6.60 5.25
CA ALA A 167 -28.24 -7.94 5.68
C ALA A 167 -28.14 -8.10 7.21
N MET A 168 -27.07 -7.60 7.82
CA MET A 168 -26.90 -7.62 9.28
C MET A 168 -28.00 -6.83 10.00
N LYS A 169 -28.36 -5.66 9.52
CA LYS A 169 -29.49 -4.89 10.07
C LYS A 169 -30.81 -5.67 9.99
N ARG A 170 -31.04 -6.37 8.89
CA ARG A 170 -32.27 -7.14 8.68
C ARG A 170 -32.37 -8.37 9.59
N VAL A 171 -31.24 -9.12 9.72
CA VAL A 171 -31.19 -10.39 10.46
C VAL A 171 -31.08 -10.16 11.97
N TRP A 172 -30.32 -9.18 12.43
CA TRP A 172 -30.06 -8.90 13.84
C TRP A 172 -30.71 -7.61 14.34
N LEU A 173 -31.92 -7.28 13.84
CA LEU A 173 -32.68 -6.11 14.27
C LEU A 173 -32.91 -6.15 15.80
N GLY A 174 -32.51 -5.10 16.51
CA GLY A 174 -32.63 -5.05 17.98
C GLY A 174 -31.58 -5.84 18.77
N SER A 175 -30.62 -6.45 18.08
CA SER A 175 -29.53 -7.17 18.74
C SER A 175 -28.55 -6.23 19.46
N LYS A 176 -27.95 -6.75 20.54
CA LYS A 176 -26.90 -6.08 21.32
C LYS A 176 -25.65 -5.73 20.53
N ILE A 177 -25.46 -6.28 19.32
CA ILE A 177 -24.31 -5.98 18.44
C ILE A 177 -24.34 -4.56 17.88
N HIS A 178 -25.52 -3.95 17.80
CA HIS A 178 -25.70 -2.58 17.30
C HIS A 178 -25.52 -1.49 18.37
N LYS A 179 -25.31 -1.89 19.65
CA LYS A 179 -25.13 -0.96 20.75
C LYS A 179 -23.69 -0.50 20.85
N THR A 180 -23.49 0.78 21.14
CA THR A 180 -22.16 1.32 21.45
C THR A 180 -21.60 0.72 22.74
N PRO A 181 -20.29 0.79 22.99
CA PRO A 181 -19.68 0.35 24.25
C PRO A 181 -20.31 1.00 25.49
N GLU A 182 -20.69 2.29 25.40
CA GLU A 182 -21.33 3.07 26.45
C GLU A 182 -22.75 2.55 26.73
N GLU A 183 -23.56 2.37 25.70
CA GLU A 183 -24.93 1.81 25.81
C GLU A 183 -24.90 0.39 26.39
N ARG A 184 -23.90 -0.40 26.02
CA ARG A 184 -23.74 -1.74 26.56
C ARG A 184 -23.33 -1.75 28.02
N LEU A 185 -22.48 -0.80 28.42
CA LEU A 185 -22.11 -0.64 29.83
C LEU A 185 -23.35 -0.39 30.67
N LEU A 186 -24.26 0.46 30.18
CA LEU A 186 -25.51 0.77 30.88
C LEU A 186 -26.51 -0.42 30.96
N VAL A 187 -26.57 -1.23 29.90
CA VAL A 187 -27.53 -2.32 29.80
C VAL A 187 -27.00 -3.63 30.38
N ASP A 188 -25.75 -3.97 30.10
CA ASP A 188 -25.15 -5.27 30.41
C ASP A 188 -24.00 -5.20 31.43
N GLY A 189 -23.62 -4.01 31.86
CA GLY A 189 -22.43 -3.78 32.72
C GLY A 189 -21.09 -4.12 32.05
N LYS A 190 -21.07 -4.33 30.74
CA LYS A 190 -19.88 -4.74 29.98
C LYS A 190 -19.67 -3.86 28.78
N LYS A 191 -18.45 -3.31 28.60
CA LYS A 191 -18.09 -2.51 27.45
C LYS A 191 -17.76 -3.32 26.18
N HIS A 192 -17.49 -4.63 26.33
CA HIS A 192 -17.06 -5.48 25.20
C HIS A 192 -18.27 -5.98 24.39
N PRO A 193 -18.10 -6.22 23.07
CA PRO A 193 -19.09 -6.91 22.26
C PRO A 193 -19.38 -8.32 22.77
N PRO A 194 -20.51 -8.97 22.40
CA PRO A 194 -20.73 -10.39 22.66
C PRO A 194 -19.53 -11.21 22.18
N PHE A 195 -19.26 -12.34 22.85
CA PHE A 195 -18.06 -13.13 22.60
C PHE A 195 -17.84 -13.45 21.11
N TRP A 196 -18.85 -13.97 20.44
CA TRP A 196 -18.77 -14.31 19.02
C TRP A 196 -18.49 -13.10 18.13
N ALA A 197 -19.16 -11.95 18.39
CA ALA A 197 -18.94 -10.72 17.64
C ALA A 197 -17.53 -10.15 17.89
N ARG A 198 -17.04 -10.29 19.13
CA ARG A 198 -15.67 -9.91 19.48
C ARG A 198 -14.64 -10.76 18.71
N VAL A 199 -14.82 -12.08 18.67
CA VAL A 199 -13.94 -12.98 17.90
C VAL A 199 -13.98 -12.64 16.42
N THR A 200 -15.16 -12.45 15.83
CA THR A 200 -15.32 -12.08 14.43
C THR A 200 -14.61 -10.75 14.10
N LEU A 201 -14.76 -9.73 14.96
CA LEU A 201 -14.09 -8.45 14.78
C LEU A 201 -12.56 -8.58 14.82
N ILE A 202 -12.04 -9.36 15.77
CA ILE A 202 -10.60 -9.59 15.88
C ILE A 202 -10.07 -10.36 14.66
N CYS A 203 -10.73 -11.45 14.28
CA CYS A 203 -10.36 -12.23 13.09
C CYS A 203 -10.41 -11.37 11.82
N SER A 204 -11.46 -10.55 11.66
CA SER A 204 -11.57 -9.62 10.52
C SER A 204 -10.45 -8.61 10.51
N ALA A 205 -10.13 -7.97 11.64
CA ALA A 205 -9.04 -7.00 11.72
C ALA A 205 -7.67 -7.63 11.41
N MET A 206 -7.42 -8.83 11.91
CA MET A 206 -6.19 -9.57 11.62
C MET A 206 -6.13 -10.02 10.16
N GLY A 207 -7.27 -10.44 9.59
CA GLY A 207 -7.39 -10.75 8.16
C GLY A 207 -7.09 -9.53 7.28
N VAL A 208 -7.65 -8.36 7.62
CA VAL A 208 -7.34 -7.10 6.92
C VAL A 208 -5.86 -6.77 7.03
N SER A 209 -5.26 -6.89 8.21
CA SER A 209 -3.83 -6.65 8.42
C SER A 209 -2.95 -7.59 7.58
N PHE A 210 -3.33 -8.86 7.49
CA PHE A 210 -2.61 -9.85 6.66
C PHE A 210 -2.69 -9.50 5.17
N VAL A 211 -3.90 -9.22 4.67
CA VAL A 211 -4.09 -8.85 3.25
C VAL A 211 -3.39 -7.54 2.93
N HIS A 212 -3.41 -6.58 3.85
CA HIS A 212 -2.69 -5.32 3.71
C HIS A 212 -1.19 -5.58 3.56
N GLY A 213 -0.57 -6.36 4.43
CA GLY A 213 0.84 -6.74 4.31
C GLY A 213 1.15 -7.48 3.01
N SER A 214 0.28 -8.40 2.59
CA SER A 214 0.41 -9.14 1.34
C SER A 214 0.42 -8.23 0.09
N ASN A 215 -0.28 -7.10 0.13
CA ASN A 215 -0.32 -6.16 -0.99
C ASN A 215 0.71 -5.03 -0.81
N ASP A 216 0.72 -4.38 0.33
CA ASP A 216 1.48 -3.16 0.55
C ASP A 216 2.96 -3.41 0.81
N GLY A 217 3.32 -4.50 1.46
CA GLY A 217 4.72 -4.89 1.59
C GLY A 217 5.42 -5.20 0.26
N GLN A 218 4.64 -5.56 -0.77
CA GLN A 218 5.17 -5.73 -2.12
C GLN A 218 5.54 -4.39 -2.79
N LYS A 219 4.98 -3.25 -2.34
CA LYS A 219 5.37 -1.93 -2.85
C LYS A 219 6.82 -1.63 -2.53
N GLY A 220 7.25 -1.90 -1.29
CA GLY A 220 8.65 -1.77 -0.89
C GLY A 220 9.57 -2.68 -1.69
N ILE A 221 9.17 -3.94 -1.93
CA ILE A 221 9.92 -4.86 -2.78
C ILE A 221 10.02 -4.30 -4.21
N GLY A 222 8.92 -3.82 -4.79
CA GLY A 222 8.90 -3.21 -6.12
C GLY A 222 9.78 -1.96 -6.21
N LEU A 223 9.76 -1.12 -5.18
CA LEU A 223 10.62 0.07 -5.09
C LEU A 223 12.10 -0.29 -4.97
N VAL A 224 12.46 -1.30 -4.17
CA VAL A 224 13.84 -1.80 -4.10
C VAL A 224 14.28 -2.35 -5.46
N MET A 225 13.41 -3.14 -6.13
CA MET A 225 13.68 -3.63 -7.49
C MET A 225 13.90 -2.46 -8.46
N LEU A 226 13.07 -1.44 -8.41
CA LEU A 226 13.20 -0.25 -9.25
C LEU A 226 14.53 0.46 -9.00
N VAL A 227 14.91 0.67 -7.73
CA VAL A 227 16.21 1.23 -7.34
C VAL A 227 17.37 0.44 -7.94
N LEU A 228 17.32 -0.90 -7.80
CA LEU A 228 18.38 -1.77 -8.28
C LEU A 228 18.49 -1.77 -9.81
N ILE A 229 17.36 -1.79 -10.52
CA ILE A 229 17.33 -1.73 -11.98
C ILE A 229 17.87 -0.37 -12.48
N CYS A 230 17.43 0.73 -11.89
CA CYS A 230 17.87 2.07 -12.28
C CYS A 230 19.36 2.32 -12.00
N MET A 231 19.89 1.75 -10.92
CA MET A 231 21.27 1.98 -10.50
C MET A 231 22.28 0.95 -11.05
N ALA A 232 21.84 -0.27 -11.30
CA ALA A 232 22.72 -1.36 -11.74
C ALA A 232 22.05 -2.23 -12.82
N PRO A 233 21.63 -1.65 -13.94
CA PRO A 233 20.87 -2.36 -14.97
C PRO A 233 21.60 -3.59 -15.51
N ALA A 234 22.92 -3.53 -15.65
CA ALA A 234 23.74 -4.65 -16.15
C ALA A 234 23.68 -5.91 -15.26
N TYR A 235 23.41 -5.76 -13.95
CA TYR A 235 23.36 -6.89 -13.02
C TYR A 235 21.96 -7.42 -12.79
N PHE A 236 20.93 -6.57 -12.84
CA PHE A 236 19.56 -6.91 -12.42
C PHE A 236 18.56 -7.01 -13.57
N ALA A 237 18.81 -6.38 -14.73
CA ALA A 237 17.95 -6.49 -15.89
C ALA A 237 18.00 -7.86 -16.59
N LEU A 238 19.07 -8.60 -16.43
CA LEU A 238 19.26 -9.93 -17.07
C LEU A 238 18.25 -10.99 -16.59
N ASP A 239 17.63 -10.83 -15.42
CA ASP A 239 16.63 -11.76 -14.90
C ASP A 239 15.19 -11.47 -15.39
N ILE A 240 14.94 -10.28 -15.90
CA ILE A 240 13.62 -9.91 -16.46
C ILE A 240 13.43 -10.59 -17.82
N ASP A 241 14.49 -10.71 -18.61
CA ASP A 241 14.45 -11.30 -19.95
C ASP A 241 14.35 -12.85 -19.94
N ARG A 242 14.80 -13.51 -18.89
CA ARG A 242 14.74 -14.99 -18.79
C ARG A 242 13.33 -15.57 -18.60
N LYS A 243 12.35 -14.78 -18.19
CA LYS A 243 10.95 -15.22 -18.04
C LYS A 243 10.05 -14.92 -19.23
N SER A 244 10.54 -14.22 -20.23
CA SER A 244 9.83 -13.91 -21.48
C SER A 244 10.19 -14.81 -22.66
N THR A 245 11.10 -15.77 -22.48
CA THR A 245 11.34 -16.83 -23.49
C THR A 245 10.56 -18.08 -23.11
N PRO A 246 9.68 -18.57 -23.98
CA PRO A 246 8.87 -19.78 -23.78
C PRO A 246 9.71 -21.05 -23.69
#